data_5048bce827de43a79c6ac1d142282ba4
#
_entry.id   5048bce827de43a79c6ac1d142282ba4
#
_cell.length_a   1.000
_cell.length_b   1.000
_cell.length_c   1.000
_cell.angle_alpha   90.00
_cell.angle_beta   90.00
_cell.angle_gamma   90.00
#
_symmetry.space_group_name_H-M   'P 1'
#
loop_
_entity.id
_entity.type
_entity.pdbx_description
1 polymer ?
#
loop_
_entity_poly.entity_id
_entity_poly.type
_entity_poly.pdbx_seq_one_letter_code
_entity_poly.pdbx_strand_id
1 'polypeptide(L)'
;MTGRFRIALAQLNPVMGDIAGNLKRAREARLKVPDADVVLFSELFIIGYPPEDLVLKGALQADAREAIEALAADTATGPAILIGAPWVEDGKLYNAMLLLDRGRIAGRTFKHDLPNYGVFDEKRVFAAGPMPGPLNVRGVRIGVPVCEDIWTQDVTECLSETGAEILAVPNGSPFEAGKEDLRLQLAAARVTETGLPLIYLNQLGGQDELVFDGASFVLNADNSVALAMPPWREDVAVSDWTRDEAGKWTCAPGERVGEESRESATYHAMMLGLRDYVNKNRFKGVVLGLSGGIDSALSAAVAVDALGAERVRCVMLPSRYTSKDSLDDADECARRLGVPYETIEIERAVAAFGESLAPVFAGTNADTTEENIQSRIRGLILMAISNKFGPMVLTTGNKSEMSVGYATLYGDMCGGYNVLKDVYKTEVFALSHWRNAHSPDGALGPGGAVIPERIITKPPTAELRANQTDQDSLPPYEILDGILKCLVEREMSFDETVAKGFDPATVKRVEQLLYVSEYKRRQAPPGVKISSRNFG
;
A
#
# COMPACT_ATOMS: atom_id res chain seq x y z
N MET A 1 8.92 26.02 -36.97
CA MET A 1 7.55 25.57 -36.76
C MET A 1 7.42 25.20 -35.29
N THR A 2 6.64 25.94 -34.51
CA THR A 2 6.31 25.61 -33.14
C THR A 2 5.52 24.31 -33.15
N GLY A 3 6.16 23.21 -32.74
CA GLY A 3 5.48 21.91 -32.61
C GLY A 3 4.58 21.91 -31.38
N ARG A 4 3.39 21.29 -31.49
CA ARG A 4 2.55 20.94 -30.35
C ARG A 4 2.51 19.43 -30.21
N PHE A 5 2.48 18.94 -28.96
CA PHE A 5 2.38 17.53 -28.66
C PHE A 5 1.59 17.35 -27.35
N ARG A 6 0.73 16.35 -27.30
CA ARG A 6 -0.14 16.10 -26.13
C ARG A 6 0.08 14.70 -25.61
N ILE A 7 0.47 14.60 -24.34
CA ILE A 7 0.69 13.33 -23.65
C ILE A 7 -0.37 13.18 -22.57
N ALA A 8 -1.15 12.11 -22.62
CA ALA A 8 -2.06 11.76 -21.56
C ALA A 8 -1.38 10.79 -20.58
N LEU A 9 -1.48 11.10 -19.29
CA LEU A 9 -0.99 10.30 -18.18
C LEU A 9 -2.15 9.49 -17.61
N ALA A 10 -2.11 8.16 -17.72
CA ALA A 10 -3.15 7.26 -17.22
C ALA A 10 -2.74 6.68 -15.85
N GLN A 11 -3.02 7.43 -14.78
CA GLN A 11 -2.85 6.98 -13.40
C GLN A 11 -4.02 6.09 -13.01
N LEU A 12 -3.86 4.78 -13.17
CA LEU A 12 -4.94 3.80 -13.03
C LEU A 12 -4.54 2.68 -12.07
N ASN A 13 -5.56 1.91 -11.65
CA ASN A 13 -5.44 0.77 -10.74
C ASN A 13 -5.58 -0.56 -11.49
N PRO A 14 -4.52 -1.11 -12.09
CA PRO A 14 -4.57 -2.42 -12.73
C PRO A 14 -4.75 -3.52 -11.68
N VAL A 15 -5.39 -4.61 -12.09
CA VAL A 15 -5.59 -5.79 -11.25
C VAL A 15 -4.62 -6.88 -11.68
N MET A 16 -3.86 -7.41 -10.73
CA MET A 16 -2.89 -8.48 -10.99
C MET A 16 -3.57 -9.70 -11.64
N GLY A 17 -3.05 -10.11 -12.81
CA GLY A 17 -3.52 -11.25 -13.56
C GLY A 17 -4.85 -11.07 -14.31
N ASP A 18 -5.57 -9.95 -14.14
CA ASP A 18 -6.80 -9.65 -14.87
C ASP A 18 -6.49 -8.93 -16.20
N ILE A 19 -5.86 -9.65 -17.13
CA ILE A 19 -5.46 -9.10 -18.43
C ILE A 19 -6.65 -8.51 -19.19
N ALA A 20 -7.80 -9.19 -19.19
CA ALA A 20 -8.99 -8.71 -19.89
C ALA A 20 -9.55 -7.41 -19.28
N GLY A 21 -9.59 -7.33 -17.94
CA GLY A 21 -10.01 -6.11 -17.23
C GLY A 21 -9.03 -4.95 -17.44
N ASN A 22 -7.72 -5.21 -17.40
CA ASN A 22 -6.69 -4.20 -17.62
C ASN A 22 -6.69 -3.70 -19.08
N LEU A 23 -6.87 -4.60 -20.05
CA LEU A 23 -7.08 -4.24 -21.47
C LEU A 23 -8.29 -3.33 -21.65
N LYS A 24 -9.41 -3.65 -21.01
CA LYS A 24 -10.63 -2.82 -21.03
C LYS A 24 -10.33 -1.42 -20.43
N ARG A 25 -9.65 -1.34 -19.30
CA ARG A 25 -9.24 -0.06 -18.67
C ARG A 25 -8.36 0.77 -19.59
N ALA A 26 -7.40 0.14 -20.28
CA ALA A 26 -6.55 0.83 -21.25
C ALA A 26 -7.35 1.43 -22.42
N ARG A 27 -8.32 0.67 -22.97
CA ARG A 27 -9.24 1.14 -24.01
C ARG A 27 -10.10 2.32 -23.54
N GLU A 28 -10.69 2.20 -22.35
CA GLU A 28 -11.52 3.26 -21.76
C GLU A 28 -10.73 4.54 -21.49
N ALA A 29 -9.52 4.44 -20.95
CA ALA A 29 -8.65 5.58 -20.74
C ALA A 29 -8.30 6.29 -22.06
N ARG A 30 -7.94 5.53 -23.08
CA ARG A 30 -7.64 6.06 -24.40
C ARG A 30 -8.83 6.80 -25.03
N LEU A 31 -10.03 6.28 -24.87
CA LEU A 31 -11.26 6.90 -25.39
C LEU A 31 -11.62 8.23 -24.70
N LYS A 32 -11.17 8.44 -23.46
CA LYS A 32 -11.37 9.70 -22.72
C LYS A 32 -10.55 10.87 -23.28
N VAL A 33 -9.48 10.58 -24.00
CA VAL A 33 -8.51 11.59 -24.48
C VAL A 33 -8.24 11.47 -25.99
N PRO A 34 -9.28 11.56 -26.84
CA PRO A 34 -9.17 11.30 -28.28
C PRO A 34 -8.21 12.24 -29.01
N ASP A 35 -7.98 13.43 -28.45
CA ASP A 35 -7.11 14.47 -29.02
C ASP A 35 -5.65 14.39 -28.53
N ALA A 36 -5.31 13.42 -27.68
CA ALA A 36 -3.92 13.20 -27.28
C ALA A 36 -3.12 12.57 -28.43
N ASP A 37 -1.83 12.85 -28.49
CA ASP A 37 -0.91 12.19 -29.42
C ASP A 37 -0.52 10.80 -28.92
N VAL A 38 -0.36 10.65 -27.60
CA VAL A 38 -0.02 9.38 -26.94
C VAL A 38 -0.62 9.31 -25.54
N VAL A 39 -1.02 8.11 -25.13
CA VAL A 39 -1.42 7.78 -23.76
C VAL A 39 -0.33 6.94 -23.12
N LEU A 40 0.20 7.40 -22.00
CA LEU A 40 1.21 6.71 -21.20
C LEU A 40 0.51 5.91 -20.08
N PHE A 41 0.83 4.63 -19.96
CA PHE A 41 0.41 3.73 -18.90
C PHE A 41 1.59 3.33 -18.03
N SER A 42 1.31 2.85 -16.80
CA SER A 42 2.33 2.45 -15.84
C SER A 42 3.10 1.18 -16.26
N GLU A 43 4.17 0.91 -15.55
CA GLU A 43 4.97 -0.30 -15.63
C GLU A 43 4.09 -1.56 -15.49
N LEU A 44 4.31 -2.58 -16.35
CA LEU A 44 3.58 -3.86 -16.39
C LEU A 44 2.04 -3.74 -16.33
N PHE A 45 1.48 -2.64 -16.79
CA PHE A 45 0.05 -2.32 -16.66
C PHE A 45 -0.87 -3.45 -17.10
N ILE A 46 -0.55 -4.15 -18.20
CA ILE A 46 -1.43 -5.16 -18.78
C ILE A 46 -1.66 -6.36 -17.86
N ILE A 47 -0.67 -6.71 -17.04
CA ILE A 47 -0.77 -7.82 -16.08
C ILE A 47 -0.90 -7.36 -14.63
N GLY A 48 -0.66 -6.06 -14.34
CA GLY A 48 -0.52 -5.51 -12.98
C GLY A 48 0.89 -5.66 -12.41
N TYR A 49 1.22 -4.90 -11.34
CA TYR A 49 2.51 -4.90 -10.68
C TYR A 49 2.33 -5.00 -9.14
N PRO A 50 3.16 -5.75 -8.40
CA PRO A 50 4.22 -6.64 -8.86
C PRO A 50 3.69 -8.01 -9.30
N PRO A 51 4.27 -8.61 -10.35
CA PRO A 51 3.72 -9.85 -10.92
C PRO A 51 4.16 -11.12 -10.19
N GLU A 52 5.16 -11.05 -9.32
CA GLU A 52 5.72 -12.18 -8.59
C GLU A 52 5.99 -13.39 -9.51
N ASP A 53 5.82 -14.62 -9.02
CA ASP A 53 5.96 -15.85 -9.80
C ASP A 53 4.92 -16.03 -10.91
N LEU A 54 3.84 -15.25 -10.87
CA LEU A 54 2.76 -15.36 -11.86
C LEU A 54 3.28 -15.06 -13.26
N VAL A 55 4.23 -14.15 -13.41
CA VAL A 55 4.82 -13.77 -14.71
C VAL A 55 5.63 -14.89 -15.38
N LEU A 56 6.08 -15.87 -14.60
CA LEU A 56 6.82 -17.04 -15.14
C LEU A 56 5.91 -18.05 -15.86
N LYS A 57 4.59 -17.92 -15.73
CA LYS A 57 3.63 -18.80 -16.42
C LYS A 57 3.54 -18.44 -17.90
N GLY A 58 3.93 -19.39 -18.77
CA GLY A 58 3.90 -19.19 -20.22
C GLY A 58 2.51 -18.83 -20.77
N ALA A 59 1.44 -19.33 -20.16
CA ALA A 59 0.08 -18.97 -20.54
C ALA A 59 -0.19 -17.47 -20.30
N LEU A 60 0.19 -16.93 -19.12
CA LEU A 60 0.02 -15.49 -18.84
C LEU A 60 0.81 -14.63 -19.82
N GLN A 61 2.03 -15.05 -20.18
CA GLN A 61 2.87 -14.33 -21.16
C GLN A 61 2.21 -14.31 -22.56
N ALA A 62 1.62 -15.45 -22.97
CA ALA A 62 0.89 -15.55 -24.24
C ALA A 62 -0.37 -14.68 -24.25
N ASP A 63 -1.18 -14.73 -23.19
CA ASP A 63 -2.39 -13.93 -23.04
C ASP A 63 -2.06 -12.41 -23.00
N ALA A 64 -0.97 -12.02 -22.32
CA ALA A 64 -0.50 -10.64 -22.31
C ALA A 64 -0.07 -10.17 -23.70
N ARG A 65 0.63 -11.01 -24.46
CA ARG A 65 1.02 -10.73 -25.86
C ARG A 65 -0.21 -10.53 -26.75
N GLU A 66 -1.19 -11.43 -26.67
CA GLU A 66 -2.43 -11.35 -27.43
C GLU A 66 -3.19 -10.06 -27.11
N ALA A 67 -3.28 -9.69 -25.83
CA ALA A 67 -3.91 -8.43 -25.39
C ALA A 67 -3.21 -7.20 -25.96
N ILE A 68 -1.87 -7.19 -25.98
CA ILE A 68 -1.06 -6.12 -26.58
C ILE A 68 -1.28 -6.03 -28.09
N GLU A 69 -1.30 -7.16 -28.81
CA GLU A 69 -1.57 -7.20 -30.25
C GLU A 69 -2.98 -6.69 -30.58
N ALA A 70 -3.97 -7.08 -29.77
CA ALA A 70 -5.34 -6.57 -29.90
C ALA A 70 -5.42 -5.04 -29.64
N LEU A 71 -4.73 -4.56 -28.60
CA LEU A 71 -4.68 -3.13 -28.30
C LEU A 71 -3.90 -2.33 -29.37
N ALA A 72 -2.86 -2.93 -29.95
CA ALA A 72 -2.12 -2.33 -31.06
C ALA A 72 -3.04 -2.11 -32.28
N ALA A 73 -3.89 -3.08 -32.62
CA ALA A 73 -4.86 -2.93 -33.71
C ALA A 73 -5.82 -1.75 -33.48
N ASP A 74 -6.23 -1.49 -32.23
CA ASP A 74 -7.10 -0.35 -31.88
C ASP A 74 -6.41 1.02 -32.17
N THR A 75 -5.08 1.07 -32.27
CA THR A 75 -4.33 2.30 -32.54
C THR A 75 -4.25 2.67 -34.04
N ALA A 76 -4.96 1.98 -34.91
CA ALA A 76 -5.03 2.31 -36.34
C ALA A 76 -5.45 3.78 -36.58
N THR A 77 -6.26 4.32 -35.67
CA THR A 77 -6.65 5.74 -35.59
C THR A 77 -6.60 6.23 -34.16
N GLY A 78 -6.61 7.56 -33.93
CA GLY A 78 -6.60 8.17 -32.59
C GLY A 78 -5.21 8.11 -31.90
N PRO A 79 -5.11 8.27 -30.59
CA PRO A 79 -3.87 8.34 -29.86
C PRO A 79 -3.01 7.07 -29.98
N ALA A 80 -1.69 7.24 -30.05
CA ALA A 80 -0.73 6.15 -29.79
C ALA A 80 -0.80 5.73 -28.31
N ILE A 81 -0.19 4.59 -27.97
CA ILE A 81 -0.16 4.07 -26.60
C ILE A 81 1.30 3.70 -26.26
N LEU A 82 1.75 4.10 -25.06
CA LEU A 82 2.93 3.56 -24.39
C LEU A 82 2.47 2.76 -23.17
N ILE A 83 2.67 1.43 -23.16
CA ILE A 83 2.11 0.54 -22.13
C ILE A 83 3.10 -0.51 -21.66
N GLY A 84 3.12 -0.75 -20.34
CA GLY A 84 3.93 -1.79 -19.71
C GLY A 84 3.35 -3.19 -19.85
N ALA A 85 4.19 -4.15 -20.26
CA ALA A 85 3.84 -5.56 -20.38
C ALA A 85 5.06 -6.47 -20.19
N PRO A 86 4.89 -7.74 -19.75
CA PRO A 86 5.93 -8.75 -19.88
C PRO A 86 6.13 -9.09 -21.34
N TRP A 87 7.38 -9.21 -21.78
CA TRP A 87 7.69 -9.46 -23.17
C TRP A 87 8.79 -10.49 -23.33
N VAL A 88 8.50 -11.56 -24.07
CA VAL A 88 9.50 -12.59 -24.39
C VAL A 88 10.15 -12.28 -25.73
N GLU A 89 11.47 -12.15 -25.72
CA GLU A 89 12.30 -11.95 -26.91
C GLU A 89 13.61 -12.73 -26.77
N ASP A 90 14.02 -13.43 -27.81
CA ASP A 90 15.22 -14.27 -27.86
C ASP A 90 15.32 -15.27 -26.67
N GLY A 91 14.16 -15.82 -26.27
CA GLY A 91 14.06 -16.78 -25.16
C GLY A 91 14.22 -16.19 -23.77
N LYS A 92 14.27 -14.85 -23.64
CA LYS A 92 14.34 -14.14 -22.36
C LYS A 92 13.05 -13.38 -22.08
N LEU A 93 12.66 -13.31 -20.82
CA LEU A 93 11.51 -12.54 -20.35
C LEU A 93 11.97 -11.18 -19.87
N TYR A 94 11.36 -10.11 -20.38
CA TYR A 94 11.67 -8.74 -20.04
C TYR A 94 10.46 -8.00 -19.45
N ASN A 95 10.71 -7.06 -18.55
CA ASN A 95 9.81 -5.99 -18.19
C ASN A 95 9.92 -4.93 -19.29
N ALA A 96 8.88 -4.77 -20.10
CA ALA A 96 8.93 -3.97 -21.33
C ALA A 96 7.90 -2.84 -21.35
N MET A 97 8.28 -1.74 -21.99
CA MET A 97 7.35 -0.71 -22.46
C MET A 97 7.21 -0.80 -23.97
N LEU A 98 5.97 -0.89 -24.44
CA LEU A 98 5.62 -1.07 -25.85
C LEU A 98 4.94 0.17 -26.40
N LEU A 99 5.44 0.67 -27.53
CA LEU A 99 4.80 1.72 -28.32
C LEU A 99 3.85 1.08 -29.33
N LEU A 100 2.58 1.36 -29.19
CA LEU A 100 1.51 0.91 -30.09
C LEU A 100 1.03 2.14 -30.90
N ASP A 101 1.22 2.12 -32.19
CA ASP A 101 0.80 3.23 -33.06
C ASP A 101 0.46 2.72 -34.46
N ARG A 102 -0.56 3.31 -35.08
CA ARG A 102 -0.97 3.03 -36.47
C ARG A 102 -1.25 1.55 -36.71
N GLY A 103 -1.94 0.91 -35.76
CA GLY A 103 -2.39 -0.48 -35.88
C GLY A 103 -1.31 -1.53 -35.64
N ARG A 104 -0.14 -1.17 -35.07
CA ARG A 104 0.96 -2.11 -34.84
C ARG A 104 1.78 -1.76 -33.62
N ILE A 105 2.59 -2.71 -33.18
CA ILE A 105 3.68 -2.45 -32.24
C ILE A 105 4.80 -1.73 -33.01
N ALA A 106 4.93 -0.42 -32.76
CA ALA A 106 5.84 0.46 -33.52
C ALA A 106 7.24 0.53 -32.90
N GLY A 107 7.38 0.14 -31.62
CA GLY A 107 8.66 0.13 -30.91
C GLY A 107 8.54 -0.52 -29.54
N ARG A 108 9.65 -0.82 -28.93
CA ARG A 108 9.73 -1.36 -27.57
C ARG A 108 11.03 -0.95 -26.90
N THR A 109 10.98 -0.86 -25.58
CA THR A 109 12.16 -0.75 -24.71
C THR A 109 12.02 -1.71 -23.54
N PHE A 110 13.14 -2.13 -22.98
CA PHE A 110 13.18 -3.06 -21.84
C PHE A 110 13.82 -2.38 -20.65
N LYS A 111 13.29 -2.62 -19.46
CA LYS A 111 13.87 -2.17 -18.20
C LYS A 111 15.31 -2.69 -18.09
N HIS A 112 16.25 -1.78 -17.85
CA HIS A 112 17.68 -2.09 -17.74
C HIS A 112 18.04 -2.45 -16.31
N ASP A 113 17.68 -1.60 -15.35
CA ASP A 113 17.97 -1.77 -13.93
C ASP A 113 16.83 -2.51 -13.24
N LEU A 114 17.12 -3.71 -12.75
CA LEU A 114 16.16 -4.56 -12.06
C LEU A 114 16.37 -4.47 -10.55
N PRO A 115 15.41 -3.91 -9.77
CA PRO A 115 15.54 -3.86 -8.33
C PRO A 115 15.49 -5.27 -7.70
N ASN A 116 16.33 -5.47 -6.67
CA ASN A 116 16.40 -6.74 -5.92
C ASN A 116 16.71 -6.46 -4.45
N TYR A 117 15.88 -5.62 -3.85
CA TYR A 117 15.97 -5.19 -2.45
C TYR A 117 14.58 -4.88 -1.89
N GLY A 118 14.44 -4.94 -0.56
CA GLY A 118 13.16 -4.66 0.10
C GLY A 118 12.06 -5.58 -0.41
N VAL A 119 11.04 -4.99 -1.03
CA VAL A 119 9.88 -5.69 -1.60
C VAL A 119 10.07 -6.10 -3.07
N PHE A 120 11.20 -5.80 -3.66
CA PHE A 120 11.47 -6.06 -5.07
C PHE A 120 12.35 -7.31 -5.27
N ASP A 121 11.98 -8.16 -6.22
CA ASP A 121 12.70 -9.39 -6.59
C ASP A 121 12.68 -9.59 -8.13
N GLU A 122 12.91 -8.50 -8.87
CA GLU A 122 12.78 -8.54 -10.33
C GLU A 122 13.91 -9.32 -11.01
N LYS A 123 15.12 -9.36 -10.43
CA LYS A 123 16.24 -10.13 -11.00
C LYS A 123 15.97 -11.63 -11.07
N ARG A 124 15.06 -12.14 -10.26
CA ARG A 124 14.66 -13.54 -10.26
C ARG A 124 13.77 -13.90 -11.44
N VAL A 125 12.97 -12.95 -11.91
CA VAL A 125 11.91 -13.20 -12.90
C VAL A 125 12.18 -12.57 -14.26
N PHE A 126 12.93 -11.46 -14.34
CA PHE A 126 13.22 -10.76 -15.58
C PHE A 126 14.71 -10.76 -15.94
N ALA A 127 14.98 -10.69 -17.22
CA ALA A 127 16.31 -10.37 -17.74
C ALA A 127 16.49 -8.86 -17.84
N ALA A 128 17.69 -8.36 -17.50
CA ALA A 128 18.04 -6.96 -17.72
C ALA A 128 18.03 -6.64 -19.23
N GLY A 129 17.38 -5.52 -19.59
CA GLY A 129 17.38 -5.00 -20.95
C GLY A 129 18.74 -4.43 -21.36
N PRO A 130 19.03 -4.28 -22.65
CA PRO A 130 20.14 -3.48 -23.11
C PRO A 130 19.91 -1.99 -22.78
N MET A 131 20.97 -1.18 -22.79
CA MET A 131 20.84 0.28 -22.71
C MET A 131 19.85 0.78 -23.77
N PRO A 132 18.78 1.51 -23.36
CA PRO A 132 17.70 1.87 -24.27
C PRO A 132 18.05 3.10 -25.12
N GLY A 133 17.52 3.13 -26.35
CA GLY A 133 17.38 4.34 -27.15
C GLY A 133 15.97 4.92 -27.08
N PRO A 134 15.76 6.19 -27.47
CA PRO A 134 14.44 6.82 -27.46
C PRO A 134 13.51 6.22 -28.50
N LEU A 135 12.22 6.13 -28.18
CA LEU A 135 11.16 5.74 -29.08
C LEU A 135 10.67 6.96 -29.88
N ASN A 136 10.43 6.78 -31.18
CA ASN A 136 9.86 7.85 -32.01
C ASN A 136 8.34 7.80 -31.98
N VAL A 137 7.73 8.75 -31.29
CA VAL A 137 6.27 8.90 -31.20
C VAL A 137 5.84 10.09 -32.07
N ARG A 138 5.42 9.80 -33.28
CA ARG A 138 4.93 10.83 -34.23
C ARG A 138 5.89 11.99 -34.47
N GLY A 139 7.20 11.71 -34.47
CA GLY A 139 8.23 12.69 -34.72
C GLY A 139 8.86 13.30 -33.47
N VAL A 140 8.37 12.97 -32.28
CA VAL A 140 8.98 13.31 -30.99
C VAL A 140 9.75 12.10 -30.46
N ARG A 141 11.00 12.30 -30.04
CA ARG A 141 11.87 11.24 -29.51
C ARG A 141 11.70 11.17 -27.99
N ILE A 142 10.93 10.21 -27.53
CA ILE A 142 10.63 10.00 -26.10
C ILE A 142 11.58 8.95 -25.55
N GLY A 143 12.41 9.34 -24.57
CA GLY A 143 13.16 8.42 -23.73
C GLY A 143 12.24 7.78 -22.71
N VAL A 144 12.26 6.46 -22.58
CA VAL A 144 11.36 5.72 -21.68
C VAL A 144 12.19 4.87 -20.70
N PRO A 145 12.82 5.51 -19.69
CA PRO A 145 13.42 4.77 -18.58
C PRO A 145 12.30 4.21 -17.70
N VAL A 146 12.40 2.95 -17.28
CA VAL A 146 11.32 2.26 -16.55
C VAL A 146 11.65 2.21 -15.05
N CYS A 147 10.89 2.92 -14.24
CA CYS A 147 10.92 2.88 -12.78
C CYS A 147 12.33 2.98 -12.19
N GLU A 148 12.99 1.85 -11.87
CA GLU A 148 14.35 1.79 -11.30
C GLU A 148 15.42 2.45 -12.18
N ASP A 149 15.21 2.50 -13.48
CA ASP A 149 16.15 3.08 -14.43
C ASP A 149 16.50 4.56 -14.17
N ILE A 150 15.70 5.28 -13.37
CA ILE A 150 15.99 6.67 -12.98
C ILE A 150 16.71 6.80 -11.62
N TRP A 151 16.95 5.70 -10.91
CA TRP A 151 17.63 5.75 -9.61
C TRP A 151 19.12 6.00 -9.78
N THR A 152 19.69 5.59 -10.92
CA THR A 152 21.04 5.94 -11.37
C THR A 152 20.98 6.88 -12.57
N GLN A 153 22.09 7.48 -12.95
CA GLN A 153 22.15 8.40 -14.10
C GLN A 153 22.30 7.68 -15.45
N ASP A 154 22.81 6.44 -15.47
CA ASP A 154 23.36 5.78 -16.66
C ASP A 154 22.33 5.65 -17.80
N VAL A 155 21.09 5.22 -17.46
CA VAL A 155 20.02 5.03 -18.46
C VAL A 155 19.54 6.37 -19.01
N THR A 156 19.35 7.37 -18.14
CA THR A 156 18.84 8.69 -18.57
C THR A 156 19.90 9.48 -19.35
N GLU A 157 21.18 9.35 -19.01
CA GLU A 157 22.32 9.91 -19.76
C GLU A 157 22.38 9.29 -21.15
N CYS A 158 22.34 7.96 -21.27
CA CYS A 158 22.32 7.26 -22.56
C CYS A 158 21.14 7.71 -23.43
N LEU A 159 19.94 7.86 -22.86
CA LEU A 159 18.76 8.35 -23.57
C LEU A 159 18.95 9.79 -24.07
N SER A 160 19.52 10.67 -23.25
CA SER A 160 19.82 12.06 -23.63
C SER A 160 20.85 12.10 -24.76
N GLU A 161 21.98 11.40 -24.64
CA GLU A 161 23.06 11.34 -25.64
C GLU A 161 22.58 10.75 -26.98
N THR A 162 21.67 9.78 -26.92
CA THR A 162 21.06 9.19 -28.11
C THR A 162 19.90 10.02 -28.65
N GLY A 163 19.63 11.19 -28.06
CA GLY A 163 18.78 12.26 -28.60
C GLY A 163 17.32 12.15 -28.20
N ALA A 164 17.01 11.69 -27.00
CA ALA A 164 15.69 11.88 -26.39
C ALA A 164 15.40 13.38 -26.24
N GLU A 165 14.13 13.75 -26.34
CA GLU A 165 13.64 15.13 -26.23
C GLU A 165 12.76 15.33 -24.98
N ILE A 166 12.09 14.27 -24.52
CA ILE A 166 11.27 14.20 -23.31
C ILE A 166 11.54 12.85 -22.65
N LEU A 167 11.66 12.81 -21.33
CA LEU A 167 11.72 11.57 -20.56
C LEU A 167 10.32 11.21 -20.06
N ALA A 168 9.85 9.99 -20.31
CA ALA A 168 8.60 9.46 -19.81
C ALA A 168 8.88 8.23 -18.96
N VAL A 169 8.68 8.34 -17.65
CA VAL A 169 9.03 7.33 -16.64
C VAL A 169 7.77 6.62 -16.14
N PRO A 170 7.43 5.44 -16.68
CA PRO A 170 6.35 4.62 -16.14
C PRO A 170 6.83 3.86 -14.90
N ASN A 171 6.03 3.87 -13.84
CA ASN A 171 6.41 3.31 -12.55
C ASN A 171 5.35 2.37 -11.97
N GLY A 172 5.85 1.36 -11.23
CA GLY A 172 5.14 0.64 -10.19
C GLY A 172 5.84 0.89 -8.85
N SER A 173 5.93 2.17 -8.42
CA SER A 173 6.63 2.57 -7.21
C SER A 173 5.68 2.59 -6.02
N PRO A 174 5.81 1.64 -5.04
CA PRO A 174 4.92 1.57 -3.91
C PRO A 174 5.10 2.75 -2.96
N PHE A 175 4.00 3.11 -2.31
CA PHE A 175 3.97 4.11 -1.25
C PHE A 175 4.85 3.70 -0.07
N GLU A 176 5.51 4.68 0.48
CA GLU A 176 6.22 4.64 1.75
C GLU A 176 6.19 6.04 2.34
N ALA A 177 5.93 6.18 3.62
CA ALA A 177 5.83 7.47 4.26
C ALA A 177 7.13 8.30 4.10
N GLY A 178 7.03 9.44 3.39
CA GLY A 178 8.16 10.32 3.06
C GLY A 178 8.89 9.98 1.74
N LYS A 179 8.45 8.98 0.99
CA LYS A 179 9.06 8.61 -0.30
C LYS A 179 8.65 9.54 -1.46
N GLU A 180 7.60 10.30 -1.30
CA GLU A 180 7.14 11.27 -2.30
C GLU A 180 8.23 12.31 -2.59
N ASP A 181 8.81 12.90 -1.54
CA ASP A 181 9.93 13.83 -1.66
C ASP A 181 11.14 13.20 -2.36
N LEU A 182 11.44 11.95 -2.06
CA LEU A 182 12.55 11.22 -2.69
C LEU A 182 12.31 11.02 -4.19
N ARG A 183 11.09 10.67 -4.61
CA ARG A 183 10.73 10.52 -6.03
C ARG A 183 10.92 11.83 -6.79
N LEU A 184 10.46 12.94 -6.20
CA LEU A 184 10.62 14.26 -6.78
C LEU A 184 12.09 14.67 -6.86
N GLN A 185 12.88 14.43 -5.81
CA GLN A 185 14.32 14.72 -5.79
C GLN A 185 15.09 13.91 -6.86
N LEU A 186 14.79 12.61 -7.01
CA LEU A 186 15.40 11.77 -8.05
C LEU A 186 15.05 12.25 -9.44
N ALA A 187 13.78 12.56 -9.70
CA ALA A 187 13.35 13.08 -10.99
C ALA A 187 14.01 14.42 -11.31
N ALA A 188 14.09 15.34 -10.33
CA ALA A 188 14.76 16.63 -10.48
C ALA A 188 16.28 16.48 -10.75
N ALA A 189 16.94 15.49 -10.12
CA ALA A 189 18.33 15.18 -10.42
C ALA A 189 18.51 14.75 -11.89
N ARG A 190 17.65 13.85 -12.39
CA ARG A 190 17.69 13.41 -13.81
C ARG A 190 17.40 14.55 -14.77
N VAL A 191 16.44 15.43 -14.45
CA VAL A 191 16.16 16.65 -15.24
C VAL A 191 17.39 17.55 -15.29
N THR A 192 18.03 17.78 -14.15
CA THR A 192 19.22 18.65 -14.05
C THR A 192 20.41 18.09 -14.85
N GLU A 193 20.65 16.79 -14.80
CA GLU A 193 21.75 16.12 -15.48
C GLU A 193 21.57 16.08 -17.00
N THR A 194 20.35 15.78 -17.45
CA THR A 194 20.05 15.61 -18.88
C THR A 194 19.61 16.91 -19.57
N GLY A 195 19.13 17.89 -18.82
CA GLY A 195 18.50 19.09 -19.37
C GLY A 195 17.14 18.81 -20.05
N LEU A 196 16.57 17.62 -19.87
CA LEU A 196 15.31 17.21 -20.48
C LEU A 196 14.15 17.32 -19.50
N PRO A 197 12.95 17.71 -19.95
CA PRO A 197 11.75 17.63 -19.12
C PRO A 197 11.35 16.17 -18.90
N LEU A 198 10.68 15.88 -17.77
CA LEU A 198 10.40 14.55 -17.32
C LEU A 198 8.94 14.38 -16.88
N ILE A 199 8.30 13.31 -17.34
CA ILE A 199 7.01 12.82 -16.87
C ILE A 199 7.27 11.64 -15.93
N TYR A 200 6.78 11.72 -14.70
CA TYR A 200 6.76 10.62 -13.74
C TYR A 200 5.32 10.11 -13.63
N LEU A 201 5.02 8.97 -14.25
CA LEU A 201 3.72 8.32 -14.12
C LEU A 201 3.82 7.14 -13.17
N ASN A 202 3.05 7.14 -12.09
CA ASN A 202 2.97 6.01 -11.18
C ASN A 202 1.61 5.32 -11.27
N GLN A 203 1.57 4.01 -10.98
CA GLN A 203 0.30 3.31 -10.86
C GLN A 203 -0.41 3.67 -9.57
N LEU A 204 -1.70 3.38 -9.51
CA LEU A 204 -2.55 3.48 -8.32
C LEU A 204 -2.96 2.08 -7.87
N GLY A 205 -3.30 1.94 -6.57
CA GLY A 205 -4.02 0.78 -6.05
C GLY A 205 -3.26 -0.03 -5.02
N GLY A 206 -3.97 -0.96 -4.37
CA GLY A 206 -3.42 -1.94 -3.43
C GLY A 206 -3.20 -3.29 -4.11
N GLN A 207 -2.08 -3.93 -3.83
CA GLN A 207 -1.79 -5.30 -4.23
C GLN A 207 -1.05 -6.00 -3.10
N ASP A 208 -1.72 -7.00 -2.50
CA ASP A 208 -1.25 -7.70 -1.31
C ASP A 208 -0.91 -6.72 -0.16
N GLU A 209 0.32 -6.59 0.25
CA GLU A 209 0.73 -5.61 1.27
C GLU A 209 1.15 -4.25 0.68
N LEU A 210 1.36 -4.16 -0.63
CA LEU A 210 1.80 -2.93 -1.27
C LEU A 210 0.63 -2.03 -1.64
N VAL A 211 0.84 -0.74 -1.50
CA VAL A 211 -0.09 0.30 -1.96
C VAL A 211 0.66 1.27 -2.84
N PHE A 212 0.05 1.65 -3.95
CA PHE A 212 0.56 2.62 -4.90
C PHE A 212 -0.33 3.86 -4.85
N ASP A 213 0.26 4.98 -4.54
CA ASP A 213 -0.41 6.25 -4.30
C ASP A 213 -0.75 7.02 -5.59
N GLY A 214 -0.20 6.62 -6.73
CA GLY A 214 -0.24 7.42 -7.92
C GLY A 214 0.69 8.62 -7.78
N ALA A 215 0.16 9.78 -7.44
CA ALA A 215 0.93 11.03 -7.24
C ALA A 215 1.87 11.34 -8.42
N SER A 216 1.37 11.14 -9.64
CA SER A 216 2.12 11.36 -10.87
C SER A 216 2.35 12.85 -11.13
N PHE A 217 3.48 13.21 -11.75
CA PHE A 217 3.84 14.60 -11.99
C PHE A 217 4.63 14.81 -13.28
N VAL A 218 4.74 16.07 -13.69
CA VAL A 218 5.57 16.53 -14.82
C VAL A 218 6.50 17.64 -14.37
N LEU A 219 7.79 17.47 -14.64
CA LEU A 219 8.82 18.50 -14.47
C LEU A 219 9.27 19.07 -15.81
N ASN A 220 9.36 20.38 -15.90
CA ASN A 220 10.04 21.05 -17.00
C ASN A 220 11.57 20.97 -16.84
N ALA A 221 12.31 21.30 -17.88
CA ALA A 221 13.77 21.29 -17.87
C ALA A 221 14.42 22.26 -16.86
N ASP A 222 13.67 23.20 -16.33
CA ASP A 222 14.07 24.12 -15.26
C ASP A 222 13.68 23.61 -13.84
N ASN A 223 13.26 22.35 -13.73
CA ASN A 223 12.74 21.72 -12.51
C ASN A 223 11.41 22.31 -12.00
N SER A 224 10.75 23.18 -12.75
CA SER A 224 9.41 23.63 -12.37
C SER A 224 8.40 22.49 -12.53
N VAL A 225 7.55 22.28 -11.52
CA VAL A 225 6.42 21.34 -11.60
C VAL A 225 5.38 21.92 -12.54
N ALA A 226 5.17 21.32 -13.69
CA ALA A 226 4.15 21.73 -14.65
C ALA A 226 2.77 21.16 -14.32
N LEU A 227 2.71 19.90 -13.90
CA LEU A 227 1.49 19.19 -13.54
C LEU A 227 1.77 18.28 -12.32
N ALA A 228 0.84 18.18 -11.39
CA ALA A 228 0.85 17.20 -10.30
C ALA A 228 -0.56 16.62 -10.14
N MET A 229 -0.68 15.31 -10.40
CA MET A 229 -1.95 14.60 -10.29
C MET A 229 -2.29 14.31 -8.83
N PRO A 230 -3.58 14.30 -8.46
CA PRO A 230 -3.99 13.95 -7.12
C PRO A 230 -3.61 12.50 -6.78
N PRO A 231 -3.07 12.26 -5.57
CA PRO A 231 -2.85 10.91 -5.09
C PRO A 231 -4.17 10.19 -4.78
N TRP A 232 -4.11 8.89 -4.56
CA TRP A 232 -5.17 8.02 -4.04
C TRP A 232 -6.43 7.87 -4.91
N ARG A 233 -6.45 8.43 -6.12
CA ARG A 233 -7.58 8.29 -7.05
C ARG A 233 -7.12 8.00 -8.48
N GLU A 234 -7.95 7.24 -9.21
CA GLU A 234 -7.73 7.06 -10.65
C GLU A 234 -8.01 8.37 -11.39
N ASP A 235 -7.12 8.71 -12.34
CA ASP A 235 -7.29 9.87 -13.20
C ASP A 235 -6.57 9.68 -14.54
N VAL A 236 -7.01 10.43 -15.55
CA VAL A 236 -6.35 10.54 -16.86
C VAL A 236 -6.16 12.01 -17.18
N ALA A 237 -4.99 12.53 -16.89
CA ALA A 237 -4.63 13.94 -17.11
C ALA A 237 -3.90 14.12 -18.45
N VAL A 238 -4.17 15.23 -19.14
CA VAL A 238 -3.48 15.60 -20.39
C VAL A 238 -2.46 16.69 -20.12
N SER A 239 -1.20 16.47 -20.49
CA SER A 239 -0.14 17.46 -20.52
C SER A 239 0.04 18.02 -21.92
N ASP A 240 -0.03 19.35 -22.05
CA ASP A 240 0.13 20.06 -23.30
C ASP A 240 1.56 20.58 -23.47
N TRP A 241 2.22 20.19 -24.55
CA TRP A 241 3.62 20.46 -24.81
C TRP A 241 3.81 21.38 -26.01
N THR A 242 4.74 22.31 -25.90
CA THR A 242 5.17 23.20 -27.00
C THR A 242 6.68 23.11 -27.21
N ARG A 243 7.09 23.12 -28.48
CA ARG A 243 8.49 23.12 -28.87
C ARG A 243 8.91 24.52 -29.32
N ASP A 244 9.95 25.06 -28.74
CA ASP A 244 10.52 26.35 -29.12
C ASP A 244 11.35 26.26 -30.40
N GLU A 245 11.89 27.40 -30.84
CA GLU A 245 12.74 27.49 -32.03
C GLU A 245 14.11 26.79 -31.85
N ALA A 246 14.56 26.65 -30.59
CA ALA A 246 15.78 25.91 -30.24
C ALA A 246 15.56 24.39 -30.17
N GLY A 247 14.32 23.94 -30.35
CA GLY A 247 13.94 22.52 -30.32
C GLY A 247 13.63 21.98 -28.93
N LYS A 248 13.57 22.84 -27.91
CA LYS A 248 13.27 22.41 -26.53
C LYS A 248 11.77 22.32 -26.29
N TRP A 249 11.37 21.25 -25.60
CA TRP A 249 10.00 21.03 -25.19
C TRP A 249 9.73 21.61 -23.80
N THR A 250 8.57 22.24 -23.64
CA THR A 250 8.06 22.76 -22.37
C THR A 250 6.61 22.34 -22.21
N CYS A 251 6.27 21.81 -21.05
CA CYS A 251 4.90 21.50 -20.67
C CYS A 251 4.22 22.76 -20.14
N ALA A 252 3.02 23.03 -20.62
CA ALA A 252 2.19 24.12 -20.11
C ALA A 252 1.74 23.81 -18.66
N PRO A 253 1.53 24.85 -17.81
CA PRO A 253 1.00 24.65 -16.46
C PRO A 253 -0.38 23.96 -16.48
N GLY A 254 -0.50 22.88 -15.72
CA GLY A 254 -1.73 22.12 -15.49
C GLY A 254 -2.18 22.17 -14.04
N GLU A 255 -3.02 21.21 -13.66
CA GLU A 255 -3.46 21.04 -12.27
C GLU A 255 -2.25 20.75 -11.37
N ARG A 256 -2.27 21.33 -10.15
CA ARG A 256 -1.27 21.07 -9.12
C ARG A 256 -1.97 20.81 -7.81
N VAL A 257 -1.77 19.64 -7.25
CA VAL A 257 -2.26 19.29 -5.93
C VAL A 257 -1.26 19.76 -4.88
N GLY A 258 -1.75 20.26 -3.75
CA GLY A 258 -0.91 20.68 -2.62
C GLY A 258 -0.27 19.50 -1.89
N GLU A 259 0.67 19.81 -0.99
CA GLU A 259 1.30 18.81 -0.13
C GLU A 259 0.26 18.13 0.78
N GLU A 260 0.38 16.84 0.94
CA GLU A 260 -0.44 16.02 1.83
C GLU A 260 0.27 15.81 3.18
N SER A 261 -0.47 15.88 4.31
CA SER A 261 0.14 15.55 5.60
C SER A 261 0.45 14.06 5.71
N ARG A 262 1.43 13.71 6.55
CA ARG A 262 1.81 12.31 6.79
C ARG A 262 0.64 11.47 7.29
N GLU A 263 -0.19 12.03 8.18
CA GLU A 263 -1.38 11.35 8.72
C GLU A 263 -2.40 11.09 7.62
N SER A 264 -2.64 12.08 6.76
CA SER A 264 -3.53 11.94 5.60
C SER A 264 -3.03 10.83 4.67
N ALA A 265 -1.78 10.88 4.24
CA ALA A 265 -1.19 9.90 3.34
C ALA A 265 -1.23 8.47 3.93
N THR A 266 -0.89 8.33 5.22
CA THR A 266 -0.94 7.04 5.93
C THR A 266 -2.37 6.50 6.01
N TYR A 267 -3.33 7.37 6.32
CA TYR A 267 -4.74 6.97 6.41
C TYR A 267 -5.29 6.52 5.05
N HIS A 268 -5.02 7.27 3.98
CA HIS A 268 -5.41 6.90 2.62
C HIS A 268 -4.74 5.60 2.15
N ALA A 269 -3.47 5.37 2.51
CA ALA A 269 -2.80 4.11 2.22
C ALA A 269 -3.51 2.92 2.88
N MET A 270 -3.92 3.05 4.16
CA MET A 270 -4.70 2.02 4.85
C MET A 270 -6.07 1.79 4.19
N MET A 271 -6.78 2.87 3.83
CA MET A 271 -8.08 2.78 3.15
C MET A 271 -7.97 2.07 1.80
N LEU A 272 -7.03 2.52 0.94
CA LEU A 272 -6.86 1.99 -0.40
C LEU A 272 -6.40 0.53 -0.37
N GLY A 273 -5.43 0.21 0.51
CA GLY A 273 -4.92 -1.13 0.70
C GLY A 273 -6.03 -2.11 1.09
N LEU A 274 -6.83 -1.77 2.11
CA LEU A 274 -7.95 -2.61 2.55
C LEU A 274 -9.03 -2.73 1.48
N ARG A 275 -9.42 -1.61 0.85
CA ARG A 275 -10.45 -1.58 -0.20
C ARG A 275 -10.10 -2.53 -1.34
N ASP A 276 -8.87 -2.42 -1.82
CA ASP A 276 -8.41 -3.22 -2.94
C ASP A 276 -8.22 -4.68 -2.56
N TYR A 277 -7.65 -4.95 -1.39
CA TYR A 277 -7.49 -6.33 -0.91
C TYR A 277 -8.85 -7.06 -0.82
N VAL A 278 -9.86 -6.42 -0.25
CA VAL A 278 -11.22 -6.98 -0.14
C VAL A 278 -11.87 -7.16 -1.51
N ASN A 279 -11.78 -6.14 -2.38
CA ASN A 279 -12.47 -6.14 -3.67
C ASN A 279 -11.79 -7.06 -4.70
N LYS A 280 -10.46 -7.01 -4.81
CA LYS A 280 -9.69 -7.83 -5.75
C LYS A 280 -9.77 -9.32 -5.41
N ASN A 281 -9.85 -9.65 -4.10
CA ASN A 281 -10.08 -11.03 -3.63
C ASN A 281 -11.56 -11.40 -3.54
N ARG A 282 -12.49 -10.51 -3.93
CA ARG A 282 -13.94 -10.76 -4.00
C ARG A 282 -14.60 -11.12 -2.66
N PHE A 283 -14.06 -10.62 -1.54
CA PHE A 283 -14.73 -10.75 -0.26
C PHE A 283 -15.97 -9.86 -0.19
N LYS A 284 -17.01 -10.32 0.51
CA LYS A 284 -18.26 -9.57 0.66
C LYS A 284 -18.10 -8.30 1.52
N GLY A 285 -17.08 -8.27 2.37
CA GLY A 285 -16.78 -7.23 3.34
C GLY A 285 -15.87 -7.76 4.41
N VAL A 286 -15.86 -7.14 5.58
CA VAL A 286 -15.03 -7.54 6.71
C VAL A 286 -15.85 -7.73 8.00
N VAL A 287 -15.34 -8.57 8.90
CA VAL A 287 -15.80 -8.69 10.29
C VAL A 287 -14.60 -8.49 11.21
N LEU A 288 -14.78 -7.74 12.29
CA LEU A 288 -13.74 -7.51 13.29
C LEU A 288 -14.30 -7.49 14.71
N GLY A 289 -13.43 -7.79 15.67
CA GLY A 289 -13.71 -7.60 17.09
C GLY A 289 -13.60 -6.11 17.45
N LEU A 290 -14.68 -5.50 17.92
CA LEU A 290 -14.68 -4.12 18.42
C LEU A 290 -14.66 -4.16 19.95
N SER A 291 -13.46 -4.02 20.53
CA SER A 291 -13.22 -4.21 21.96
C SER A 291 -13.46 -2.95 22.82
N GLY A 292 -13.69 -1.81 22.17
CA GLY A 292 -13.66 -0.50 22.84
C GLY A 292 -12.24 0.04 23.08
N GLY A 293 -11.20 -0.64 22.58
CA GLY A 293 -9.82 -0.15 22.52
C GLY A 293 -9.53 0.63 21.23
N ILE A 294 -8.49 1.46 21.24
CA ILE A 294 -8.18 2.40 20.14
C ILE A 294 -7.83 1.68 18.83
N ASP A 295 -7.12 0.56 18.88
CA ASP A 295 -6.70 -0.17 17.67
C ASP A 295 -7.92 -0.74 16.93
N SER A 296 -8.86 -1.37 17.65
CA SER A 296 -10.07 -1.88 17.06
C SER A 296 -11.00 -0.78 16.54
N ALA A 297 -11.04 0.37 17.22
CA ALA A 297 -11.84 1.52 16.81
C ALA A 297 -11.27 2.18 15.54
N LEU A 298 -9.94 2.37 15.45
CA LEU A 298 -9.29 2.89 14.25
C LEU A 298 -9.42 1.92 13.08
N SER A 299 -9.22 0.61 13.32
CA SER A 299 -9.42 -0.42 12.29
C SER A 299 -10.85 -0.43 11.74
N ALA A 300 -11.85 -0.27 12.62
CA ALA A 300 -13.26 -0.17 12.22
C ALA A 300 -13.52 1.10 11.40
N ALA A 301 -12.95 2.26 11.82
CA ALA A 301 -13.09 3.51 11.10
C ALA A 301 -12.49 3.41 9.68
N VAL A 302 -11.25 2.90 9.55
CA VAL A 302 -10.60 2.67 8.24
C VAL A 302 -11.43 1.71 7.38
N ALA A 303 -11.98 0.64 7.99
CA ALA A 303 -12.79 -0.33 7.25
C ALA A 303 -14.08 0.30 6.71
N VAL A 304 -14.76 1.13 7.50
CA VAL A 304 -15.98 1.83 7.08
C VAL A 304 -15.68 2.88 6.03
N ASP A 305 -14.60 3.63 6.18
CA ASP A 305 -14.17 4.63 5.19
C ASP A 305 -13.76 3.95 3.86
N ALA A 306 -13.19 2.77 3.92
CA ALA A 306 -12.77 2.00 2.73
C ALA A 306 -13.92 1.30 2.00
N LEU A 307 -14.89 0.75 2.73
CA LEU A 307 -15.86 -0.22 2.20
C LEU A 307 -17.33 0.20 2.31
N GLY A 308 -17.65 1.20 3.15
CA GLY A 308 -19.01 1.53 3.56
C GLY A 308 -19.49 0.69 4.75
N ALA A 309 -20.36 1.27 5.57
CA ALA A 309 -20.82 0.66 6.83
C ALA A 309 -21.54 -0.69 6.63
N GLU A 310 -22.25 -0.86 5.52
CA GLU A 310 -23.01 -2.08 5.20
C GLU A 310 -22.09 -3.31 4.92
N ARG A 311 -20.82 -3.08 4.64
CA ARG A 311 -19.81 -4.13 4.39
C ARG A 311 -18.89 -4.39 5.57
N VAL A 312 -19.12 -3.73 6.71
CA VAL A 312 -18.32 -3.86 7.93
C VAL A 312 -19.21 -4.36 9.06
N ARG A 313 -18.87 -5.47 9.65
CA ARG A 313 -19.56 -6.05 10.81
C ARG A 313 -18.67 -6.00 12.03
N CYS A 314 -19.12 -5.38 13.11
CA CYS A 314 -18.40 -5.31 14.36
C CYS A 314 -19.02 -6.24 15.41
N VAL A 315 -18.17 -6.95 16.16
CA VAL A 315 -18.60 -7.90 17.19
C VAL A 315 -17.87 -7.58 18.49
N MET A 316 -18.64 -7.33 19.56
CA MET A 316 -18.10 -7.26 20.92
C MET A 316 -18.07 -8.65 21.52
N LEU A 317 -16.93 -9.06 22.08
CA LEU A 317 -16.67 -10.40 22.61
C LEU A 317 -16.25 -10.32 24.09
N PRO A 318 -17.15 -9.90 25.00
CA PRO A 318 -16.79 -9.61 26.39
C PRO A 318 -16.54 -10.89 27.19
N SER A 319 -15.59 -10.78 28.13
CA SER A 319 -15.36 -11.71 29.21
C SER A 319 -15.74 -11.06 30.56
N ARG A 320 -15.59 -11.78 31.66
CA ARG A 320 -15.77 -11.24 33.03
C ARG A 320 -14.84 -10.08 33.37
N TYR A 321 -13.75 -9.90 32.60
CA TYR A 321 -12.77 -8.84 32.82
C TYR A 321 -13.02 -7.59 31.98
N THR A 322 -13.96 -7.67 31.03
CA THR A 322 -14.31 -6.53 30.18
C THR A 322 -15.03 -5.47 30.99
N SER A 323 -14.47 -4.26 31.01
CA SER A 323 -15.02 -3.13 31.75
C SER A 323 -16.32 -2.61 31.13
N LYS A 324 -17.17 -2.02 31.97
CA LYS A 324 -18.37 -1.33 31.46
C LYS A 324 -18.01 -0.22 30.49
N ASP A 325 -16.95 0.52 30.76
CA ASP A 325 -16.50 1.60 29.88
C ASP A 325 -16.14 1.07 28.48
N SER A 326 -15.50 -0.09 28.38
CA SER A 326 -15.17 -0.71 27.08
C SER A 326 -16.43 -1.16 26.33
N LEU A 327 -17.45 -1.65 27.02
CA LEU A 327 -18.74 -1.99 26.42
C LEU A 327 -19.45 -0.75 25.87
N ASP A 328 -19.56 0.30 26.70
CA ASP A 328 -20.21 1.57 26.33
C ASP A 328 -19.45 2.27 25.17
N ASP A 329 -18.12 2.21 25.18
CA ASP A 329 -17.26 2.81 24.15
C ASP A 329 -17.39 2.07 22.79
N ALA A 330 -17.45 0.74 22.81
CA ALA A 330 -17.63 -0.06 21.61
C ALA A 330 -19.00 0.17 20.97
N ASP A 331 -20.07 0.20 21.80
CA ASP A 331 -21.43 0.51 21.34
C ASP A 331 -21.51 1.91 20.70
N GLU A 332 -20.97 2.92 21.38
CA GLU A 332 -20.96 4.29 20.87
C GLU A 332 -20.14 4.43 19.57
N CYS A 333 -18.98 3.75 19.46
CA CYS A 333 -18.18 3.73 18.27
C CYS A 333 -18.94 3.08 17.10
N ALA A 334 -19.54 1.91 17.31
CA ALA A 334 -20.33 1.22 16.30
C ALA A 334 -21.51 2.06 15.83
N ARG A 335 -22.20 2.73 16.76
CA ARG A 335 -23.32 3.63 16.46
C ARG A 335 -22.88 4.83 15.62
N ARG A 336 -21.74 5.45 15.94
CA ARG A 336 -21.19 6.59 15.16
C ARG A 336 -20.77 6.16 13.75
N LEU A 337 -20.19 4.98 13.61
CA LEU A 337 -19.80 4.40 12.33
C LEU A 337 -21.00 3.89 11.51
N GLY A 338 -22.16 3.66 12.14
CA GLY A 338 -23.36 3.17 11.48
C GLY A 338 -23.28 1.69 11.07
N VAL A 339 -22.42 0.90 11.72
CA VAL A 339 -22.18 -0.50 11.37
C VAL A 339 -23.12 -1.47 12.08
N PRO A 340 -23.43 -2.64 11.48
CA PRO A 340 -24.00 -3.79 12.20
C PRO A 340 -23.11 -4.19 13.38
N TYR A 341 -23.70 -4.20 14.56
CA TYR A 341 -23.00 -4.48 15.82
C TYR A 341 -23.75 -5.48 16.68
N GLU A 342 -23.04 -6.43 17.25
CA GLU A 342 -23.60 -7.45 18.13
C GLU A 342 -22.62 -7.82 19.24
N THR A 343 -23.16 -8.29 20.35
CA THR A 343 -22.39 -8.75 21.51
C THR A 343 -22.53 -10.27 21.66
N ILE A 344 -21.41 -10.98 21.76
CA ILE A 344 -21.34 -12.43 21.97
C ILE A 344 -20.46 -12.70 23.18
N GLU A 345 -21.04 -13.03 24.32
CA GLU A 345 -20.29 -13.36 25.54
C GLU A 345 -19.46 -14.63 25.37
N ILE A 346 -18.16 -14.57 25.73
CA ILE A 346 -17.25 -15.72 25.60
C ILE A 346 -17.19 -16.60 26.85
N GLU A 347 -17.76 -16.19 27.97
CA GLU A 347 -17.60 -16.82 29.29
C GLU A 347 -17.96 -18.30 29.30
N ARG A 348 -19.06 -18.70 28.64
CA ARG A 348 -19.47 -20.10 28.55
C ARG A 348 -18.44 -20.98 27.83
N ALA A 349 -17.85 -20.45 26.77
CA ALA A 349 -16.81 -21.17 26.05
C ALA A 349 -15.53 -21.27 26.88
N VAL A 350 -15.12 -20.16 27.54
CA VAL A 350 -13.97 -20.16 28.47
C VAL A 350 -14.13 -21.18 29.56
N ALA A 351 -15.32 -21.25 30.21
CA ALA A 351 -15.61 -22.22 31.25
C ALA A 351 -15.53 -23.68 30.73
N ALA A 352 -16.08 -23.96 29.55
CA ALA A 352 -16.04 -25.29 28.95
C ALA A 352 -14.61 -25.75 28.63
N PHE A 353 -13.76 -24.86 28.13
CA PHE A 353 -12.31 -25.15 27.93
C PHE A 353 -11.62 -25.39 29.28
N GLY A 354 -11.88 -24.56 30.29
CA GLY A 354 -11.33 -24.73 31.64
C GLY A 354 -11.69 -26.09 32.26
N GLU A 355 -12.96 -26.49 32.18
CA GLU A 355 -13.42 -27.81 32.65
C GLU A 355 -12.71 -28.96 31.90
N SER A 356 -12.61 -28.86 30.57
CA SER A 356 -11.98 -29.88 29.73
C SER A 356 -10.48 -30.06 30.03
N LEU A 357 -9.80 -28.95 30.35
CA LEU A 357 -8.34 -28.92 30.61
C LEU A 357 -7.98 -29.14 32.08
N ALA A 358 -8.92 -29.02 33.00
CA ALA A 358 -8.69 -29.14 34.44
C ALA A 358 -7.90 -30.41 34.84
N PRO A 359 -8.15 -31.62 34.27
CA PRO A 359 -7.38 -32.79 34.61
C PRO A 359 -5.90 -32.71 34.16
N VAL A 360 -5.65 -32.03 33.04
CA VAL A 360 -4.29 -31.85 32.48
C VAL A 360 -3.52 -30.78 33.23
N PHE A 361 -4.20 -29.77 33.74
CA PHE A 361 -3.61 -28.63 34.47
C PHE A 361 -3.56 -28.84 35.98
N ALA A 362 -3.93 -30.02 36.45
CA ALA A 362 -3.91 -30.33 37.87
C ALA A 362 -2.52 -30.13 38.48
N GLY A 363 -2.43 -29.29 39.54
CA GLY A 363 -1.16 -28.97 40.23
C GLY A 363 -0.37 -27.83 39.59
N THR A 364 -0.85 -27.16 38.53
CA THR A 364 -0.28 -25.93 38.00
C THR A 364 -1.03 -24.70 38.52
N ASN A 365 -0.37 -23.53 38.43
CA ASN A 365 -1.02 -22.25 38.73
C ASN A 365 -1.51 -21.62 37.41
N ALA A 366 -2.52 -20.75 37.51
CA ALA A 366 -2.95 -19.93 36.38
C ALA A 366 -1.83 -18.98 35.92
N ASP A 367 -1.70 -18.85 34.61
CA ASP A 367 -0.70 -17.98 33.96
C ASP A 367 -1.26 -17.36 32.67
N THR A 368 -0.42 -17.01 31.72
CA THR A 368 -0.83 -16.50 30.40
C THR A 368 -1.65 -17.49 29.56
N THR A 369 -1.75 -18.75 29.98
CA THR A 369 -2.55 -19.78 29.27
C THR A 369 -4.03 -19.42 29.27
N GLU A 370 -4.56 -19.00 30.41
CA GLU A 370 -5.96 -18.61 30.58
C GLU A 370 -6.29 -17.33 29.80
N GLU A 371 -5.36 -16.38 29.76
CA GLU A 371 -5.47 -15.17 28.92
C GLU A 371 -5.53 -15.55 27.43
N ASN A 372 -4.61 -16.41 27.00
CA ASN A 372 -4.53 -16.89 25.60
C ASN A 372 -5.73 -17.72 25.17
N ILE A 373 -6.39 -18.48 26.08
CA ILE A 373 -7.64 -19.20 25.79
C ILE A 373 -8.73 -18.20 25.42
N GLN A 374 -8.88 -17.10 26.16
CA GLN A 374 -9.88 -16.07 25.86
C GLN A 374 -9.63 -15.45 24.48
N SER A 375 -8.40 -15.07 24.17
CA SER A 375 -8.04 -14.49 22.88
C SER A 375 -8.33 -15.45 21.72
N ARG A 376 -8.00 -16.75 21.87
CA ARG A 376 -8.28 -17.77 20.84
C ARG A 376 -9.76 -18.05 20.66
N ILE A 377 -10.56 -18.04 21.71
CA ILE A 377 -12.02 -18.17 21.62
C ILE A 377 -12.60 -16.99 20.83
N ARG A 378 -12.15 -15.77 21.05
CA ARG A 378 -12.54 -14.60 20.25
C ARG A 378 -12.22 -14.80 18.78
N GLY A 379 -10.99 -15.21 18.46
CA GLY A 379 -10.56 -15.54 17.10
C GLY A 379 -11.43 -16.63 16.44
N LEU A 380 -11.73 -17.71 17.18
CA LEU A 380 -12.59 -18.80 16.71
C LEU A 380 -14.02 -18.33 16.38
N ILE A 381 -14.61 -17.48 17.22
CA ILE A 381 -15.96 -16.93 16.98
C ILE A 381 -15.96 -16.04 15.72
N LEU A 382 -14.99 -15.15 15.57
CA LEU A 382 -14.87 -14.30 14.38
C LEU A 382 -14.68 -15.13 13.10
N MET A 383 -13.84 -16.17 13.14
CA MET A 383 -13.66 -17.09 12.01
C MET A 383 -14.93 -17.90 11.69
N ALA A 384 -15.70 -18.29 12.70
CA ALA A 384 -16.97 -18.98 12.48
C ALA A 384 -17.99 -18.06 11.77
N ILE A 385 -18.05 -16.77 12.15
CA ILE A 385 -18.88 -15.75 11.49
C ILE A 385 -18.41 -15.55 10.04
N SER A 386 -17.10 -15.41 9.84
CA SER A 386 -16.47 -15.29 8.52
C SER A 386 -16.86 -16.46 7.61
N ASN A 387 -16.68 -17.69 8.06
CA ASN A 387 -17.00 -18.89 7.30
C ASN A 387 -18.49 -19.01 6.97
N LYS A 388 -19.35 -18.59 7.91
CA LYS A 388 -20.81 -18.72 7.73
C LYS A 388 -21.39 -17.69 6.76
N PHE A 389 -20.88 -16.45 6.79
CA PHE A 389 -21.48 -15.31 6.08
C PHE A 389 -20.62 -14.78 4.92
N GLY A 390 -19.33 -15.07 4.94
CA GLY A 390 -18.38 -14.74 3.87
C GLY A 390 -17.60 -13.41 4.00
N PRO A 391 -17.73 -12.58 5.07
CA PRO A 391 -16.82 -11.47 5.26
C PRO A 391 -15.43 -11.98 5.71
N MET A 392 -14.36 -11.29 5.34
CA MET A 392 -13.01 -11.58 5.82
C MET A 392 -12.84 -11.09 7.27
N VAL A 393 -12.13 -11.83 8.11
CA VAL A 393 -11.74 -11.34 9.44
C VAL A 393 -10.63 -10.31 9.29
N LEU A 394 -10.85 -9.10 9.83
CA LEU A 394 -9.86 -8.04 9.93
C LEU A 394 -9.23 -8.07 11.32
N THR A 395 -7.91 -8.20 11.40
CA THR A 395 -7.19 -8.11 12.68
C THR A 395 -6.87 -6.66 13.02
N THR A 396 -6.57 -6.39 14.29
CA THR A 396 -6.43 -5.03 14.82
C THR A 396 -5.09 -4.80 15.55
N GLY A 397 -4.13 -5.73 15.44
CA GLY A 397 -2.81 -5.57 16.05
C GLY A 397 -1.98 -4.51 15.35
N ASN A 398 -1.26 -3.68 16.11
CA ASN A 398 -0.38 -2.63 15.59
C ASN A 398 1.09 -3.08 15.53
N LYS A 399 1.96 -2.26 14.88
CA LYS A 399 3.38 -2.57 14.69
C LYS A 399 4.14 -2.71 16.01
N SER A 400 3.84 -1.88 17.01
CA SER A 400 4.51 -1.92 18.31
C SER A 400 4.29 -3.25 19.03
N GLU A 401 3.03 -3.70 19.12
CA GLU A 401 2.63 -4.97 19.71
C GLU A 401 3.21 -6.17 18.95
N MET A 402 3.12 -6.13 17.62
CA MET A 402 3.65 -7.19 16.75
C MET A 402 5.18 -7.30 16.86
N SER A 403 5.90 -6.18 16.99
CA SER A 403 7.35 -6.15 17.13
C SER A 403 7.83 -6.95 18.34
N VAL A 404 7.20 -6.73 19.49
CA VAL A 404 7.59 -7.34 20.77
C VAL A 404 6.81 -8.60 21.13
N GLY A 405 5.89 -9.03 20.24
CA GLY A 405 5.08 -10.24 20.42
C GLY A 405 4.01 -10.12 21.50
N TYR A 406 3.57 -8.90 21.80
CA TYR A 406 2.42 -8.65 22.67
C TYR A 406 1.13 -8.93 21.92
N ALA A 407 0.99 -10.19 21.53
CA ALA A 407 -0.12 -10.73 20.73
C ALA A 407 -0.24 -12.24 20.96
N THR A 408 -1.43 -12.78 20.84
CA THR A 408 -1.71 -14.20 20.98
C THR A 408 -1.80 -14.88 19.62
N LEU A 409 -0.88 -15.83 19.39
CA LEU A 409 -0.90 -16.66 18.18
C LEU A 409 -2.22 -17.42 18.06
N TYR A 410 -2.88 -17.33 16.90
CA TYR A 410 -4.22 -17.88 16.62
C TYR A 410 -5.36 -17.28 17.48
N GLY A 411 -5.11 -16.15 18.15
CA GLY A 411 -6.09 -15.38 18.90
C GLY A 411 -6.40 -14.06 18.21
N ASP A 412 -5.93 -12.96 18.76
CA ASP A 412 -6.05 -11.60 18.21
C ASP A 412 -5.28 -11.39 16.89
N MET A 413 -4.31 -12.27 16.59
CA MET A 413 -3.63 -12.32 15.29
C MET A 413 -4.43 -13.08 14.21
N CYS A 414 -5.60 -13.65 14.54
CA CYS A 414 -6.38 -14.46 13.63
C CYS A 414 -7.14 -13.57 12.63
N GLY A 415 -6.89 -13.72 11.33
CA GLY A 415 -7.59 -12.97 10.29
C GLY A 415 -6.93 -13.06 8.93
N GLY A 416 -7.50 -12.36 7.96
CA GLY A 416 -7.02 -12.36 6.56
C GLY A 416 -6.27 -11.09 6.17
N TYR A 417 -6.40 -10.00 6.95
CA TYR A 417 -5.71 -8.73 6.69
C TYR A 417 -5.59 -7.88 7.96
N ASN A 418 -4.62 -6.98 7.99
CA ASN A 418 -4.37 -6.09 9.12
C ASN A 418 -4.00 -4.68 8.65
N VAL A 419 -4.87 -3.71 8.87
CA VAL A 419 -4.63 -2.32 8.43
C VAL A 419 -3.59 -1.59 9.28
N LEU A 420 -3.38 -2.02 10.53
CA LEU A 420 -2.43 -1.40 11.46
C LEU A 420 -1.08 -2.14 11.56
N LYS A 421 -0.88 -3.20 10.74
CA LYS A 421 0.33 -4.05 10.81
C LYS A 421 1.63 -3.27 10.83
N ASP A 422 1.70 -2.18 10.07
CA ASP A 422 2.89 -1.33 9.91
C ASP A 422 2.72 0.08 10.49
N VAL A 423 1.81 0.25 11.46
CA VAL A 423 1.53 1.51 12.17
C VAL A 423 1.90 1.36 13.64
N TYR A 424 2.79 2.21 14.14
CA TYR A 424 3.16 2.23 15.56
C TYR A 424 2.02 2.72 16.44
N LYS A 425 2.00 2.31 17.72
CA LYS A 425 0.95 2.70 18.66
C LYS A 425 0.80 4.21 18.81
N THR A 426 1.92 4.95 18.85
CA THR A 426 1.90 6.42 18.88
C THR A 426 1.25 7.01 17.62
N GLU A 427 1.44 6.39 16.47
CA GLU A 427 0.81 6.80 15.22
C GLU A 427 -0.68 6.41 15.17
N VAL A 428 -1.09 5.29 15.81
CA VAL A 428 -2.51 4.93 15.97
C VAL A 428 -3.28 6.04 16.70
N PHE A 429 -2.70 6.63 17.77
CA PHE A 429 -3.29 7.78 18.45
C PHE A 429 -3.39 9.01 17.55
N ALA A 430 -2.31 9.35 16.85
CA ALA A 430 -2.27 10.50 15.94
C ALA A 430 -3.30 10.36 14.81
N LEU A 431 -3.40 9.19 14.20
CA LEU A 431 -4.35 8.89 13.13
C LEU A 431 -5.81 8.90 13.62
N SER A 432 -6.06 8.47 14.86
CA SER A 432 -7.41 8.53 15.45
C SER A 432 -7.86 9.98 15.68
N HIS A 433 -6.97 10.83 16.17
CA HIS A 433 -7.23 12.26 16.27
C HIS A 433 -7.42 12.91 14.90
N TRP A 434 -6.54 12.59 13.94
CA TRP A 434 -6.64 13.10 12.58
C TRP A 434 -7.98 12.73 11.94
N ARG A 435 -8.39 11.44 12.01
CA ARG A 435 -9.67 11.00 11.45
C ARG A 435 -10.88 11.68 12.08
N ASN A 436 -10.85 11.93 13.40
CA ASN A 436 -11.93 12.64 14.07
C ASN A 436 -12.03 14.12 13.66
N ALA A 437 -10.91 14.73 13.27
CA ALA A 437 -10.85 16.11 12.81
C ALA A 437 -11.11 16.28 11.31
N HIS A 438 -10.94 15.21 10.51
CA HIS A 438 -11.01 15.24 9.05
C HIS A 438 -11.93 14.16 8.50
N SER A 439 -12.53 14.44 7.34
CA SER A 439 -13.17 13.43 6.50
C SER A 439 -12.21 13.11 5.35
N PRO A 440 -11.65 11.88 5.27
CA PRO A 440 -10.71 11.53 4.21
C PRO A 440 -11.37 11.63 2.82
N ASP A 441 -10.63 12.06 1.82
CA ASP A 441 -11.12 12.10 0.45
C ASP A 441 -11.46 10.69 -0.04
N GLY A 442 -12.61 10.54 -0.68
CA GLY A 442 -13.08 9.24 -1.17
C GLY A 442 -13.50 8.26 -0.09
N ALA A 443 -13.63 8.70 1.18
CA ALA A 443 -14.20 7.88 2.25
C ALA A 443 -15.69 7.62 2.03
N LEU A 444 -16.11 6.38 2.30
CA LEU A 444 -17.51 5.96 2.24
C LEU A 444 -18.21 6.05 3.61
N GLY A 445 -17.45 6.30 4.65
CA GLY A 445 -17.93 6.42 6.02
C GLY A 445 -18.52 7.79 6.35
N PRO A 446 -19.09 7.93 7.56
CA PRO A 446 -19.67 9.19 8.00
C PRO A 446 -18.61 10.24 8.28
N GLY A 447 -18.97 11.53 8.07
CA GLY A 447 -18.13 12.66 8.46
C GLY A 447 -18.11 12.90 9.97
N GLY A 448 -17.13 13.69 10.42
CA GLY A 448 -16.97 14.10 11.82
C GLY A 448 -16.30 13.03 12.70
N ALA A 449 -16.37 13.23 14.02
CA ALA A 449 -15.71 12.39 15.01
C ALA A 449 -16.41 11.04 15.17
N VAL A 450 -15.85 9.99 14.60
CA VAL A 450 -16.39 8.63 14.63
C VAL A 450 -15.83 7.78 15.79
N ILE A 451 -14.64 8.10 16.28
CA ILE A 451 -14.01 7.42 17.42
C ILE A 451 -14.36 8.22 18.70
N PRO A 452 -15.05 7.62 19.69
CA PRO A 452 -15.29 8.29 20.97
C PRO A 452 -14.00 8.81 21.63
N GLU A 453 -14.04 10.01 22.19
CA GLU A 453 -12.87 10.63 22.83
C GLU A 453 -12.27 9.78 23.95
N ARG A 454 -13.14 9.11 24.74
CA ARG A 454 -12.69 8.24 25.82
C ARG A 454 -11.84 7.06 25.30
N ILE A 455 -12.13 6.53 24.11
CA ILE A 455 -11.30 5.47 23.48
C ILE A 455 -9.88 5.98 23.22
N ILE A 456 -9.73 7.25 22.83
CA ILE A 456 -8.43 7.84 22.53
C ILE A 456 -7.65 8.20 23.81
N THR A 457 -8.36 8.62 24.86
CA THR A 457 -7.73 9.15 26.08
C THR A 457 -7.49 8.13 27.18
N LYS A 458 -8.21 7.00 27.18
CA LYS A 458 -8.01 5.96 28.21
C LYS A 458 -6.72 5.18 27.98
N PRO A 459 -6.03 4.73 29.05
CA PRO A 459 -4.85 3.89 28.93
C PRO A 459 -5.17 2.57 28.19
N PRO A 460 -4.28 2.13 27.28
CA PRO A 460 -4.44 0.86 26.59
C PRO A 460 -4.39 -0.35 27.55
N THR A 461 -5.28 -1.33 27.32
CA THR A 461 -5.31 -2.58 28.08
C THR A 461 -5.95 -3.70 27.23
N ALA A 462 -5.44 -4.92 27.39
CA ALA A 462 -5.99 -6.10 26.74
C ALA A 462 -7.23 -6.69 27.47
N GLU A 463 -7.51 -6.29 28.69
CA GLU A 463 -8.65 -6.77 29.53
C GLU A 463 -8.81 -8.30 29.58
N LEU A 464 -7.67 -9.03 29.67
CA LEU A 464 -7.63 -10.49 29.78
C LEU A 464 -7.53 -10.98 31.24
N ARG A 465 -7.21 -10.08 32.16
CA ARG A 465 -7.14 -10.27 33.62
C ARG A 465 -7.54 -9.02 34.38
N ALA A 466 -7.78 -9.14 35.68
CA ALA A 466 -8.18 -8.01 36.53
C ALA A 466 -7.09 -6.93 36.59
N ASN A 467 -7.48 -5.65 36.45
CA ASN A 467 -6.63 -4.47 36.55
C ASN A 467 -5.40 -4.48 35.62
N GLN A 468 -5.51 -5.14 34.47
CA GLN A 468 -4.43 -5.21 33.48
C GLN A 468 -4.20 -3.85 32.81
N THR A 469 -2.91 -3.52 32.61
CA THR A 469 -2.46 -2.44 31.74
C THR A 469 -1.32 -2.93 30.85
N ASP A 470 -1.14 -2.36 29.67
CA ASP A 470 -0.06 -2.77 28.77
C ASP A 470 1.31 -2.48 29.38
N GLN A 471 1.42 -1.43 30.21
CA GLN A 471 2.65 -1.05 30.94
C GLN A 471 3.06 -2.08 32.01
N ASP A 472 2.20 -3.03 32.39
CA ASP A 472 2.62 -4.16 33.24
C ASP A 472 3.70 -5.01 32.55
N SER A 473 3.71 -5.01 31.22
CA SER A 473 4.59 -5.85 30.38
C SER A 473 5.51 -5.06 29.46
N LEU A 474 5.11 -3.86 29.04
CA LEU A 474 5.79 -3.03 28.05
C LEU A 474 6.24 -1.69 28.65
N PRO A 475 7.33 -1.08 28.14
CA PRO A 475 7.63 0.30 28.45
C PRO A 475 6.54 1.23 27.86
N PRO A 476 6.45 2.51 28.31
CA PRO A 476 5.57 3.49 27.66
C PRO A 476 5.77 3.50 26.14
N TYR A 477 4.67 3.62 25.39
CA TYR A 477 4.71 3.46 23.94
C TYR A 477 5.59 4.48 23.23
N GLU A 478 5.73 5.70 23.74
CA GLU A 478 6.67 6.71 23.20
C GLU A 478 8.13 6.23 23.25
N ILE A 479 8.50 5.50 24.32
CA ILE A 479 9.83 4.92 24.48
C ILE A 479 9.96 3.68 23.61
N LEU A 480 8.96 2.79 23.65
CA LEU A 480 8.95 1.54 22.87
C LEU A 480 9.08 1.83 21.37
N ASP A 481 8.23 2.71 20.85
CA ASP A 481 8.20 3.05 19.42
C ASP A 481 9.49 3.78 19.01
N GLY A 482 10.03 4.64 19.88
CA GLY A 482 11.32 5.28 19.66
C GLY A 482 12.48 4.29 19.51
N ILE A 483 12.54 3.28 20.37
CA ILE A 483 13.53 2.20 20.29
C ILE A 483 13.30 1.34 19.05
N LEU A 484 12.05 0.94 18.76
CA LEU A 484 11.73 0.12 17.60
C LEU A 484 12.07 0.84 16.28
N LYS A 485 11.81 2.14 16.16
CA LYS A 485 12.22 2.93 14.99
C LYS A 485 13.74 2.92 14.79
N CYS A 486 14.52 2.93 15.87
CA CYS A 486 15.98 2.79 15.77
C CYS A 486 16.40 1.39 15.31
N LEU A 487 15.89 0.34 15.96
CA LEU A 487 16.33 -1.04 15.71
C LEU A 487 15.80 -1.61 14.39
N VAL A 488 14.55 -1.28 14.01
CA VAL A 488 13.86 -1.89 12.85
C VAL A 488 14.01 -1.06 11.60
N GLU A 489 13.64 0.24 11.63
CA GLU A 489 13.61 1.06 10.42
C GLU A 489 14.99 1.63 10.07
N ARG A 490 15.78 2.01 11.08
CA ARG A 490 17.11 2.59 10.88
C ARG A 490 18.23 1.55 11.00
N GLU A 491 17.90 0.31 11.33
CA GLU A 491 18.85 -0.82 11.47
C GLU A 491 20.04 -0.48 12.38
N MET A 492 19.79 0.36 13.40
CA MET A 492 20.81 0.78 14.36
C MET A 492 21.17 -0.36 15.31
N SER A 493 22.44 -0.43 15.69
CA SER A 493 22.91 -1.33 16.73
C SER A 493 22.39 -0.95 18.12
N PHE A 494 22.57 -1.85 19.09
CA PHE A 494 22.26 -1.59 20.49
C PHE A 494 22.94 -0.30 20.99
N ASP A 495 24.26 -0.17 20.77
CA ASP A 495 25.05 0.96 21.26
C ASP A 495 24.62 2.29 20.62
N GLU A 496 24.34 2.29 19.32
CA GLU A 496 23.81 3.46 18.59
C GLU A 496 22.43 3.86 19.11
N THR A 497 21.57 2.88 19.42
CA THR A 497 20.24 3.14 20.00
C THR A 497 20.34 3.75 21.40
N VAL A 498 21.23 3.20 22.26
CA VAL A 498 21.51 3.78 23.59
C VAL A 498 22.06 5.21 23.46
N ALA A 499 22.92 5.48 22.48
CA ALA A 499 23.46 6.82 22.22
C ALA A 499 22.38 7.86 21.82
N LYS A 500 21.17 7.41 21.43
CA LYS A 500 20.01 8.30 21.23
C LYS A 500 19.34 8.76 22.54
N GLY A 501 19.80 8.27 23.69
CA GLY A 501 19.32 8.66 25.01
C GLY A 501 18.33 7.69 25.65
N PHE A 502 18.15 6.50 25.07
CA PHE A 502 17.31 5.45 25.68
C PHE A 502 18.07 4.70 26.78
N ASP A 503 17.33 4.26 27.82
CA ASP A 503 17.88 3.46 28.90
C ASP A 503 18.42 2.11 28.38
N PRO A 504 19.71 1.73 28.68
CA PRO A 504 20.30 0.51 28.15
C PRO A 504 19.54 -0.78 28.52
N ALA A 505 18.98 -0.86 29.74
CA ALA A 505 18.24 -2.05 30.18
C ALA A 505 16.93 -2.19 29.38
N THR A 506 16.24 -1.06 29.10
CA THR A 506 15.04 -1.01 28.30
C THR A 506 15.32 -1.37 26.84
N VAL A 507 16.38 -0.82 26.24
CA VAL A 507 16.80 -1.17 24.87
C VAL A 507 17.09 -2.67 24.77
N LYS A 508 17.85 -3.23 25.73
CA LYS A 508 18.18 -4.66 25.74
C LYS A 508 16.96 -5.55 25.83
N ARG A 509 15.99 -5.17 26.68
CA ARG A 509 14.73 -5.90 26.81
C ARG A 509 13.90 -5.86 25.51
N VAL A 510 13.77 -4.68 24.89
CA VAL A 510 13.01 -4.54 23.63
C VAL A 510 13.68 -5.32 22.50
N GLU A 511 15.01 -5.25 22.37
CA GLU A 511 15.78 -6.03 21.40
C GLU A 511 15.55 -7.54 21.56
N GLN A 512 15.61 -8.04 22.81
CA GLN A 512 15.34 -9.46 23.08
C GLN A 512 13.92 -9.86 22.72
N LEU A 513 12.90 -9.04 23.07
CA LEU A 513 11.51 -9.30 22.71
C LEU A 513 11.32 -9.30 21.19
N LEU A 514 11.98 -8.39 20.48
CA LEU A 514 11.97 -8.33 19.02
C LEU A 514 12.48 -9.65 18.40
N TYR A 515 13.58 -10.20 18.87
CA TYR A 515 14.13 -11.45 18.34
C TYR A 515 13.27 -12.67 18.66
N VAL A 516 12.85 -12.84 19.91
CA VAL A 516 12.09 -14.02 20.32
C VAL A 516 10.66 -14.05 19.75
N SER A 517 10.15 -12.92 19.25
CA SER A 517 8.78 -12.81 18.72
C SER A 517 8.69 -13.04 17.20
N GLU A 518 9.80 -13.33 16.53
CA GLU A 518 9.81 -13.53 15.08
C GLU A 518 8.82 -14.62 14.64
N TYR A 519 8.73 -15.73 15.35
CA TYR A 519 7.80 -16.82 15.00
C TYR A 519 6.34 -16.39 14.98
N LYS A 520 5.94 -15.39 15.81
CA LYS A 520 4.59 -14.80 15.78
C LYS A 520 4.41 -13.94 14.53
N ARG A 521 5.37 -13.06 14.24
CA ARG A 521 5.32 -12.18 13.07
C ARG A 521 5.21 -12.95 11.77
N ARG A 522 5.91 -14.10 11.64
CA ARG A 522 5.85 -15.00 10.48
C ARG A 522 4.47 -15.61 10.24
N GLN A 523 3.57 -15.56 11.21
CA GLN A 523 2.21 -16.10 11.12
C GLN A 523 1.14 -15.00 11.19
N ALA A 524 1.56 -13.73 11.16
CA ALA A 524 0.63 -12.61 11.09
C ALA A 524 0.05 -12.51 9.68
N PRO A 525 -1.23 -12.09 9.54
CA PRO A 525 -1.82 -11.83 8.24
C PRO A 525 -1.09 -10.70 7.51
N PRO A 526 -1.20 -10.64 6.17
CA PRO A 526 -0.71 -9.50 5.41
C PRO A 526 -1.37 -8.21 5.88
N GLY A 527 -0.73 -7.08 5.61
CA GLY A 527 -1.25 -5.76 5.96
C GLY A 527 -0.51 -4.68 5.20
N VAL A 528 -1.04 -3.48 5.20
CA VAL A 528 -0.49 -2.35 4.41
C VAL A 528 0.94 -2.03 4.85
N LYS A 529 1.88 -2.05 3.91
CA LYS A 529 3.23 -1.52 4.11
C LYS A 529 3.20 -0.01 4.04
N ILE A 530 3.66 0.66 5.09
CA ILE A 530 3.66 2.12 5.26
C ILE A 530 5.08 2.64 5.48
N SER A 531 5.86 1.95 6.27
CA SER A 531 7.22 2.35 6.62
C SER A 531 8.27 1.74 5.70
N SER A 532 9.52 2.16 5.83
CA SER A 532 10.66 1.60 5.09
C SER A 532 10.89 0.11 5.36
N ARG A 533 10.51 -0.36 6.55
CA ARG A 533 10.63 -1.76 6.99
C ARG A 533 9.34 -2.23 7.64
N ASN A 534 8.64 -3.13 6.97
CA ASN A 534 7.50 -3.84 7.53
C ASN A 534 7.89 -5.28 7.91
N PHE A 535 7.04 -5.92 8.69
CA PHE A 535 7.14 -7.34 9.00
C PHE A 535 6.27 -8.13 8.01
N GLY A 536 6.89 -8.63 6.94
CA GLY A 536 6.25 -9.41 5.89
C GLY A 536 6.72 -10.85 5.84
#